data_7d7b6fd909e11fe867e4c8b69cc1beaa
#
_entry.id   7d7b6fd909e11fe867e4c8b69cc1beaa
#
_cell.length_a   1.000
_cell.length_b   1.000
_cell.length_c   1.000
_cell.angle_alpha   90.00
_cell.angle_beta   90.00
_cell.angle_gamma   90.00
#
_symmetry.space_group_name_H-M   'P 1'
#
loop_
_entity.id
_entity.type
_entity.pdbx_description
1 polymer ?
#
loop_
_entity_poly.entity_id
_entity_poly.type
_entity_poly.pdbx_seq_one_letter_code
_entity_poly.pdbx_strand_id
1 'polypeptide(L)'
;MARLRISPVPLQPLLPLFHRLNREHFSGGLVRGGQPLTAVRWSDGRMSRTAGYYRRGPGVGKGRGSEIVLSRPVLEPLPQEATESTLCHEMIHAWVDLVQGRRESHGPLFRAQMAAINAAQSRFEVSVRHNYPVPVRPPRWMAVCASCKRRTPCRRRIRHAACRSCCNQHYGGRWHPSCLLHYEPVE
;
A
#
# COMPACT_ATOMS: atom_id res chain seq x y z
N MET A 1 25.85 -22.85 9.49
CA MET A 1 25.86 -21.51 8.92
C MET A 1 24.95 -20.61 9.77
N ALA A 2 25.52 -19.67 10.52
CA ALA A 2 24.77 -18.78 11.40
C ALA A 2 23.99 -17.76 10.55
N ARG A 3 22.67 -17.77 10.66
CA ARG A 3 21.83 -16.70 10.10
C ARG A 3 22.12 -15.41 10.89
N LEU A 4 22.82 -14.47 10.26
CA LEU A 4 22.93 -13.10 10.74
C LEU A 4 21.51 -12.59 11.01
N ARG A 5 21.15 -12.42 12.28
CA ARG A 5 19.94 -11.69 12.68
C ARG A 5 20.22 -10.21 12.40
N ILE A 6 19.83 -9.74 11.21
CA ILE A 6 19.77 -8.32 10.94
C ILE A 6 18.70 -7.77 11.90
N SER A 7 19.13 -7.01 12.89
CA SER A 7 18.21 -6.27 13.77
C SER A 7 17.34 -5.38 12.88
N PRO A 8 16.01 -5.38 13.06
CA PRO A 8 15.16 -4.53 12.25
C PRO A 8 15.58 -3.07 12.47
N VAL A 9 15.89 -2.38 11.39
CA VAL A 9 16.13 -0.93 11.42
C VAL A 9 14.86 -0.30 11.99
N PRO A 10 14.96 0.56 13.01
CA PRO A 10 13.77 1.21 13.59
C PRO A 10 12.99 1.92 12.48
N LEU A 11 11.67 1.73 12.46
CA LEU A 11 10.80 2.44 11.54
C LEU A 11 10.99 3.94 11.69
N GLN A 12 11.23 4.62 10.56
CA GLN A 12 11.38 6.07 10.54
C GLN A 12 10.10 6.73 11.09
N PRO A 13 10.22 7.68 12.03
CA PRO A 13 9.08 8.46 12.49
C PRO A 13 8.51 9.31 11.33
N LEU A 14 7.25 9.06 10.96
CA LEU A 14 6.65 9.74 9.79
C LEU A 14 6.35 11.21 10.05
N LEU A 15 6.02 11.61 11.28
CA LEU A 15 5.63 12.98 11.56
C LEU A 15 6.78 13.98 11.39
N PRO A 16 7.99 13.75 11.92
CA PRO A 16 9.15 14.59 11.62
C PRO A 16 9.49 14.65 10.13
N LEU A 17 9.39 13.51 9.43
CA LEU A 17 9.61 13.44 7.99
C LEU A 17 8.56 14.28 7.23
N PHE A 18 7.28 14.15 7.58
CA PHE A 18 6.20 14.95 7.02
C PHE A 18 6.44 16.45 7.19
N HIS A 19 6.80 16.89 8.39
CA HIS A 19 7.08 18.31 8.64
C HIS A 19 8.28 18.83 7.82
N ARG A 20 9.32 18.01 7.66
CA ARG A 20 10.47 18.35 6.82
C ARG A 20 10.06 18.51 5.36
N LEU A 21 9.42 17.49 4.76
CA LEU A 21 8.97 17.53 3.38
C LEU A 21 7.95 18.63 3.11
N ASN A 22 7.09 18.94 4.10
CA ASN A 22 6.12 20.02 3.99
C ASN A 22 6.81 21.39 3.87
N ARG A 23 7.87 21.64 4.63
CA ARG A 23 8.66 22.87 4.50
C ARG A 23 9.43 22.91 3.17
N GLU A 24 10.06 21.80 2.81
CA GLU A 24 10.92 21.71 1.60
C GLU A 24 10.11 21.87 0.31
N HIS A 25 8.91 21.28 0.24
CA HIS A 25 8.21 21.09 -1.03
C HIS A 25 6.78 21.66 -1.10
N PHE A 26 6.19 22.05 0.01
CA PHE A 26 4.80 22.53 0.07
C PHE A 26 4.65 23.89 0.75
N SER A 27 5.75 24.63 0.92
CA SER A 27 5.78 25.94 1.56
C SER A 27 5.06 25.98 2.92
N GLY A 28 5.09 24.85 3.65
CA GLY A 28 4.40 24.74 4.94
C GLY A 28 2.89 24.55 4.86
N GLY A 29 2.29 24.53 3.66
CA GLY A 29 0.84 24.60 3.46
C GLY A 29 0.01 23.44 4.02
N LEU A 30 0.63 22.28 4.32
CA LEU A 30 -0.05 21.12 4.91
C LEU A 30 -0.09 21.14 6.46
N VAL A 31 0.33 22.24 7.08
CA VAL A 31 0.34 22.43 8.54
C VAL A 31 -0.39 23.72 8.91
N ARG A 32 -1.21 23.68 9.96
CA ARG A 32 -1.88 24.87 10.52
C ARG A 32 -1.80 24.81 12.04
N GLY A 33 -1.36 25.91 12.66
CA GLY A 33 -1.17 25.96 14.12
C GLY A 33 -0.23 24.87 14.66
N GLY A 34 0.83 24.53 13.90
CA GLY A 34 1.78 23.48 14.27
C GLY A 34 1.29 22.05 14.03
N GLN A 35 0.02 21.84 13.66
CA GLN A 35 -0.57 20.52 13.46
C GLN A 35 -0.77 20.21 11.97
N PRO A 36 -0.48 18.97 11.50
CA PRO A 36 -0.80 18.54 10.16
C PRO A 36 -2.29 18.63 9.84
N LEU A 37 -2.64 19.04 8.63
CA LEU A 37 -4.03 19.05 8.15
C LEU A 37 -4.60 17.65 7.90
N THR A 38 -3.74 16.64 7.86
CA THR A 38 -4.09 15.23 7.66
C THR A 38 -3.32 14.34 8.63
N ALA A 39 -3.93 13.27 9.11
CA ALA A 39 -3.21 12.29 9.92
C ALA A 39 -2.15 11.56 9.08
N VAL A 40 -1.01 11.23 9.69
CA VAL A 40 0.07 10.48 9.02
C VAL A 40 0.48 9.32 9.89
N ARG A 41 0.44 8.10 9.35
CA ARG A 41 0.77 6.90 10.12
C ARG A 41 1.25 5.73 9.28
N TRP A 42 1.90 4.79 9.91
CA TRP A 42 2.16 3.48 9.35
C TRP A 42 0.92 2.59 9.39
N SER A 43 0.81 1.67 8.43
CA SER A 43 -0.24 0.65 8.41
C SER A 43 -0.04 -0.39 9.53
N ASP A 44 -1.11 -1.12 9.85
CA ASP A 44 -1.13 -2.24 10.82
C ASP A 44 -0.43 -3.53 10.33
N GLY A 45 0.30 -3.48 9.22
CA GLY A 45 0.97 -4.64 8.61
C GLY A 45 0.10 -5.47 7.67
N ARG A 46 -1.17 -5.14 7.46
CA ARG A 46 -2.06 -5.85 6.52
C ARG A 46 -1.97 -5.33 5.09
N MET A 47 -1.62 -4.06 4.92
CA MET A 47 -1.45 -3.40 3.64
C MET A 47 -0.15 -3.85 2.97
N SER A 48 -0.22 -4.67 1.92
CA SER A 48 0.96 -5.28 1.28
C SER A 48 0.94 -5.22 -0.25
N ARG A 49 -0.04 -4.58 -0.86
CA ARG A 49 -0.16 -4.44 -2.33
C ARG A 49 0.06 -3.03 -2.84
N THR A 50 0.05 -2.05 -1.95
CA THR A 50 0.31 -0.64 -2.26
C THR A 50 1.28 -0.09 -1.23
N ALA A 51 2.15 0.82 -1.63
CA ALA A 51 3.15 1.43 -0.76
C ALA A 51 2.54 2.49 0.17
N GLY A 52 1.54 3.22 -0.30
CA GLY A 52 0.83 4.23 0.46
C GLY A 52 -0.55 4.51 -0.09
N TYR A 53 -1.32 5.30 0.62
CA TYR A 53 -2.51 5.96 0.12
C TYR A 53 -2.83 7.22 0.93
N TYR A 54 -3.40 8.22 0.26
CA TYR A 54 -4.12 9.31 0.87
C TYR A 54 -5.61 9.02 0.86
N ARG A 55 -6.24 9.05 2.02
CA ARG A 55 -7.70 8.97 2.15
C ARG A 55 -8.25 10.35 2.46
N ARG A 56 -9.14 10.82 1.61
CA ARG A 56 -9.83 12.09 1.77
C ARG A 56 -10.81 12.05 2.93
N GLY A 57 -10.92 13.15 3.64
CA GLY A 57 -11.97 13.36 4.64
C GLY A 57 -13.35 13.64 4.02
N PRO A 58 -14.41 13.75 4.83
CA PRO A 58 -15.80 13.93 4.36
C PRO A 58 -16.10 15.32 3.80
N GLY A 59 -15.16 16.03 3.24
CA GLY A 59 -15.37 17.32 2.58
C GLY A 59 -14.08 17.85 1.99
N VAL A 60 -14.19 18.52 0.82
CA VAL A 60 -13.04 19.15 0.18
C VAL A 60 -12.50 20.26 1.08
N GLY A 61 -11.17 20.29 1.27
CA GLY A 61 -10.49 21.33 2.02
C GLY A 61 -10.68 21.30 3.54
N LYS A 62 -11.47 20.37 4.10
CA LYS A 62 -11.75 20.34 5.55
C LYS A 62 -10.75 19.55 6.37
N GLY A 63 -9.91 18.73 5.78
CA GLY A 63 -8.86 17.93 6.45
C GLY A 63 -9.35 16.93 7.50
N ARG A 64 -10.48 17.19 8.15
CA ARG A 64 -10.99 16.36 9.24
C ARG A 64 -11.29 14.94 8.76
N GLY A 65 -10.66 13.95 9.39
CA GLY A 65 -10.80 12.54 9.03
C GLY A 65 -10.01 12.13 7.78
N SER A 66 -9.21 13.02 7.17
CA SER A 66 -8.24 12.62 6.14
C SER A 66 -7.02 11.95 6.75
N GLU A 67 -6.41 11.02 6.02
CA GLU A 67 -5.19 10.36 6.47
C GLU A 67 -4.27 9.98 5.32
N ILE A 68 -2.98 10.03 5.58
CA ILE A 68 -1.92 9.39 4.79
C ILE A 68 -1.50 8.13 5.54
N VAL A 69 -1.54 6.98 4.86
CA VAL A 69 -1.12 5.71 5.44
C VAL A 69 -0.04 5.11 4.56
N LEU A 70 1.11 4.81 5.15
CA LEU A 70 2.22 4.14 4.48
C LEU A 70 2.25 2.66 4.83
N SER A 71 2.56 1.83 3.85
CA SER A 71 2.65 0.38 4.03
C SER A 71 3.94 0.01 4.75
N ARG A 72 3.83 -0.42 6.00
CA ARG A 72 4.96 -0.98 6.72
C ARG A 72 5.56 -2.21 6.01
N PRO A 73 4.78 -3.24 5.59
CA PRO A 73 5.35 -4.43 4.94
C PRO A 73 6.05 -4.17 3.61
N VAL A 74 5.66 -3.11 2.88
CA VAL A 74 6.27 -2.76 1.58
C VAL A 74 7.52 -1.92 1.79
N LEU A 75 7.47 -0.92 2.66
CA LEU A 75 8.51 0.10 2.78
C LEU A 75 9.60 -0.22 3.81
N GLU A 76 9.27 -0.97 4.88
CA GLU A 76 10.24 -1.33 5.93
C GLU A 76 11.51 -2.03 5.40
N PRO A 77 11.45 -2.94 4.41
CA PRO A 77 12.64 -3.58 3.85
C PRO A 77 13.37 -2.75 2.79
N LEU A 78 12.87 -1.57 2.43
CA LEU A 78 13.42 -0.72 1.38
C LEU A 78 14.28 0.41 1.96
N PRO A 79 15.15 1.03 1.16
CA PRO A 79 15.89 2.22 1.54
C PRO A 79 14.93 3.36 1.96
N GLN A 80 15.45 4.28 2.79
CA GLN A 80 14.68 5.40 3.35
C GLN A 80 14.04 6.28 2.25
N GLU A 81 14.72 6.42 1.14
CA GLU A 81 14.27 7.18 -0.04
C GLU A 81 12.94 6.68 -0.59
N ALA A 82 12.66 5.37 -0.47
CA ALA A 82 11.36 4.81 -0.85
C ALA A 82 10.23 5.32 0.05
N THR A 83 10.50 5.47 1.34
CA THR A 83 9.55 6.06 2.29
C THR A 83 9.35 7.55 2.03
N GLU A 84 10.43 8.29 1.76
CA GLU A 84 10.36 9.72 1.43
C GLU A 84 9.57 9.94 0.14
N SER A 85 9.88 9.19 -0.91
CA SER A 85 9.17 9.23 -2.20
C SER A 85 7.68 8.95 -2.03
N THR A 86 7.33 7.86 -1.34
CA THR A 86 5.94 7.46 -1.13
C THR A 86 5.20 8.49 -0.28
N LEU A 87 5.80 8.95 0.82
CA LEU A 87 5.17 9.97 1.66
C LEU A 87 4.94 11.26 0.87
N CYS A 88 5.92 11.69 0.08
CA CYS A 88 5.81 12.89 -0.73
C CYS A 88 4.70 12.75 -1.79
N HIS A 89 4.56 11.59 -2.43
CA HIS A 89 3.46 11.28 -3.35
C HIS A 89 2.08 11.45 -2.68
N GLU A 90 1.89 10.87 -1.50
CA GLU A 90 0.63 10.98 -0.77
C GLU A 90 0.40 12.41 -0.23
N MET A 91 1.47 13.14 0.07
CA MET A 91 1.39 14.56 0.44
C MET A 91 0.95 15.43 -0.74
N ILE A 92 1.32 15.10 -1.99
CA ILE A 92 0.78 15.83 -3.17
C ILE A 92 -0.74 15.64 -3.25
N HIS A 93 -1.25 14.43 -3.05
CA HIS A 93 -2.70 14.20 -3.00
C HIS A 93 -3.39 15.03 -1.91
N ALA A 94 -2.80 15.05 -0.71
CA ALA A 94 -3.31 15.86 0.40
C ALA A 94 -3.27 17.37 0.07
N TRP A 95 -2.20 17.85 -0.56
CA TRP A 95 -2.04 19.24 -0.96
C TRP A 95 -3.06 19.66 -2.03
N VAL A 96 -3.27 18.82 -3.05
CA VAL A 96 -4.28 19.06 -4.08
C VAL A 96 -5.69 19.16 -3.46
N ASP A 97 -6.01 18.29 -2.51
CA ASP A 97 -7.31 18.29 -1.83
C ASP A 97 -7.46 19.44 -0.82
N LEU A 98 -6.51 19.56 0.12
CA LEU A 98 -6.67 20.40 1.31
C LEU A 98 -6.23 21.85 1.10
N VAL A 99 -5.24 22.08 0.22
CA VAL A 99 -4.67 23.41 -0.04
C VAL A 99 -5.23 23.98 -1.33
N GLN A 100 -5.28 23.20 -2.41
CA GLN A 100 -5.81 23.67 -3.71
C GLN A 100 -7.34 23.53 -3.82
N GLY A 101 -7.98 22.78 -2.91
CA GLY A 101 -9.43 22.57 -2.92
C GLY A 101 -9.92 21.82 -4.16
N ARG A 102 -9.09 20.97 -4.77
CA ARG A 102 -9.40 20.27 -6.02
C ARG A 102 -9.53 18.77 -5.81
N ARG A 103 -10.35 18.15 -6.66
CA ARG A 103 -10.54 16.69 -6.70
C ARG A 103 -9.92 16.14 -7.97
N GLU A 104 -8.67 15.75 -7.89
CA GLU A 104 -8.02 15.02 -8.97
C GLU A 104 -7.18 13.88 -8.38
N SER A 105 -6.93 12.84 -9.18
CA SER A 105 -5.98 11.79 -8.82
C SER A 105 -4.56 12.22 -9.23
N HIS A 106 -4.09 11.81 -10.39
CA HIS A 106 -2.79 12.22 -10.92
C HIS A 106 -2.99 13.22 -12.08
N GLY A 107 -3.83 14.24 -11.87
CA GLY A 107 -4.15 15.28 -12.83
C GLY A 107 -3.06 16.34 -12.98
N PRO A 108 -3.37 17.49 -13.63
CA PRO A 108 -2.40 18.52 -13.93
C PRO A 108 -1.69 19.09 -12.69
N LEU A 109 -2.43 19.40 -11.62
CA LEU A 109 -1.85 19.95 -10.38
C LEU A 109 -0.90 18.95 -9.71
N PHE A 110 -1.32 17.67 -9.63
CA PHE A 110 -0.48 16.61 -9.11
C PHE A 110 0.84 16.51 -9.90
N ARG A 111 0.75 16.45 -11.22
CA ARG A 111 1.93 16.30 -12.10
C ARG A 111 2.85 17.50 -12.06
N ALA A 112 2.30 18.72 -11.99
CA ALA A 112 3.09 19.94 -11.87
C ALA A 112 3.87 19.95 -10.54
N GLN A 113 3.22 19.64 -9.43
CA GLN A 113 3.87 19.58 -8.12
C GLN A 113 4.93 18.46 -8.06
N MET A 114 4.62 17.27 -8.61
CA MET A 114 5.55 16.16 -8.73
C MET A 114 6.81 16.56 -9.53
N ALA A 115 6.63 17.20 -10.67
CA ALA A 115 7.75 17.68 -11.49
C ALA A 115 8.59 18.74 -10.77
N ALA A 116 7.95 19.68 -10.08
CA ALA A 116 8.64 20.70 -9.28
C ALA A 116 9.48 20.08 -8.15
N ILE A 117 8.95 19.08 -7.46
CA ILE A 117 9.67 18.36 -6.40
C ILE A 117 10.88 17.63 -6.98
N ASN A 118 10.69 16.88 -8.07
CA ASN A 118 11.76 16.12 -8.70
C ASN A 118 12.88 17.04 -9.26
N ALA A 119 12.52 18.23 -9.73
CA ALA A 119 13.51 19.22 -10.18
C ALA A 119 14.28 19.89 -9.04
N ALA A 120 13.67 20.02 -7.85
CA ALA A 120 14.26 20.73 -6.71
C ALA A 120 15.25 19.86 -5.90
N GLN A 121 15.28 18.55 -6.08
CA GLN A 121 16.14 17.65 -5.32
C GLN A 121 16.42 16.35 -6.09
N SER A 122 17.48 15.61 -5.69
CA SER A 122 17.92 14.35 -6.31
C SER A 122 17.97 13.15 -5.35
N ARG A 123 17.51 13.32 -4.10
CA ARG A 123 17.57 12.25 -3.08
C ARG A 123 16.61 11.10 -3.38
N PHE A 124 15.44 11.42 -3.91
CA PHE A 124 14.42 10.46 -4.29
C PHE A 124 13.64 10.98 -5.50
N GLU A 125 12.95 10.11 -6.18
CA GLU A 125 12.06 10.47 -7.29
C GLU A 125 10.62 10.18 -6.88
N VAL A 126 9.74 11.16 -7.02
CA VAL A 126 8.29 10.98 -6.91
C VAL A 126 7.76 10.55 -8.27
N SER A 127 7.02 9.45 -8.31
CA SER A 127 6.40 8.92 -9.53
C SER A 127 4.93 8.58 -9.32
N VAL A 128 4.18 8.49 -10.42
CA VAL A 128 2.75 8.11 -10.38
C VAL A 128 2.56 6.63 -10.02
N ARG A 129 3.56 5.79 -10.32
CA ARG A 129 3.51 4.35 -10.06
C ARG A 129 4.82 3.90 -9.42
N HIS A 130 4.71 3.15 -8.34
CA HIS A 130 5.85 2.51 -7.71
C HIS A 130 6.02 1.08 -8.21
N ASN A 131 7.25 0.72 -8.58
CA ASN A 131 7.64 -0.65 -8.91
C ASN A 131 8.31 -1.35 -7.72
N TYR A 132 7.83 -1.08 -6.50
CA TYR A 132 8.39 -1.74 -5.33
C TYR A 132 8.03 -3.23 -5.30
N PRO A 133 8.95 -4.09 -4.86
CA PRO A 133 8.67 -5.50 -4.73
C PRO A 133 7.53 -5.72 -3.72
N VAL A 134 6.51 -6.43 -4.15
CA VAL A 134 5.40 -6.80 -3.25
C VAL A 134 5.89 -7.90 -2.30
N PRO A 135 5.76 -7.74 -0.97
CA PRO A 135 6.18 -8.76 -0.02
C PRO A 135 5.47 -10.09 -0.30
N VAL A 136 6.26 -11.09 -0.68
CA VAL A 136 5.74 -12.45 -0.87
C VAL A 136 5.49 -13.04 0.51
N ARG A 137 4.23 -13.23 0.86
CA ARG A 137 3.86 -13.92 2.09
C ARG A 137 3.72 -15.40 1.78
N PRO A 138 4.41 -16.29 2.51
CA PRO A 138 4.33 -17.72 2.26
C PRO A 138 2.87 -18.22 2.38
N PRO A 139 2.49 -19.23 1.60
CA PRO A 139 1.19 -19.88 1.75
C PRO A 139 1.08 -20.49 3.14
N ARG A 140 -0.10 -20.50 3.72
CA ARG A 140 -0.42 -21.17 4.98
C ARG A 140 -1.14 -22.48 4.75
N TRP A 141 -1.73 -22.64 3.57
CA TRP A 141 -2.60 -23.74 3.23
C TRP A 141 -2.31 -24.21 1.82
N MET A 142 -2.47 -25.51 1.62
CA MET A 142 -2.53 -26.14 0.33
C MET A 142 -4.00 -26.53 0.07
N ALA A 143 -4.62 -25.87 -0.90
CA ALA A 143 -5.97 -26.26 -1.35
C ALA A 143 -5.86 -27.45 -2.29
N VAL A 144 -6.48 -28.55 -1.95
CA VAL A 144 -6.47 -29.82 -2.71
C VAL A 144 -7.87 -30.11 -3.24
N CYS A 145 -8.00 -30.32 -4.54
CA CYS A 145 -9.27 -30.69 -5.15
C CYS A 145 -9.62 -32.15 -4.87
N ALA A 146 -10.83 -32.41 -4.39
CA ALA A 146 -11.34 -33.79 -4.16
C ALA A 146 -11.36 -34.62 -5.43
N SER A 147 -11.66 -34.02 -6.59
CA SER A 147 -11.78 -34.70 -7.89
C SER A 147 -10.42 -34.89 -8.57
N CYS A 148 -9.77 -33.81 -9.02
CA CYS A 148 -8.55 -33.91 -9.83
C CYS A 148 -7.25 -33.94 -9.02
N LYS A 149 -7.32 -33.88 -7.70
CA LYS A 149 -6.17 -33.88 -6.76
C LYS A 149 -5.18 -32.72 -6.97
N ARG A 150 -5.51 -31.73 -7.79
CA ARG A 150 -4.67 -30.54 -7.99
C ARG A 150 -4.44 -29.84 -6.66
N ARG A 151 -3.19 -29.52 -6.39
CA ARG A 151 -2.73 -28.81 -5.19
C ARG A 151 -2.42 -27.36 -5.57
N THR A 152 -2.99 -26.40 -4.83
CA THR A 152 -2.80 -24.97 -5.06
C THR A 152 -2.45 -24.27 -3.75
N PRO A 153 -1.28 -23.65 -3.64
CA PRO A 153 -0.91 -22.93 -2.42
C PRO A 153 -1.82 -21.71 -2.23
N CYS A 154 -2.27 -21.48 -1.00
CA CYS A 154 -3.12 -20.35 -0.67
C CYS A 154 -2.91 -19.88 0.78
N ARG A 155 -3.36 -18.66 1.08
CA ARG A 155 -3.19 -18.05 2.41
C ARG A 155 -4.43 -18.11 3.28
N ARG A 156 -5.58 -18.35 2.69
CA ARG A 156 -6.87 -18.39 3.39
C ARG A 156 -7.63 -19.64 2.95
N ARG A 157 -8.35 -20.21 3.89
CA ARG A 157 -9.37 -21.22 3.59
C ARG A 157 -10.66 -20.49 3.20
N ILE A 158 -11.22 -20.84 2.06
CA ILE A 158 -12.50 -20.30 1.60
C ILE A 158 -13.53 -21.41 1.76
N ARG A 159 -14.51 -21.19 2.62
CA ARG A 159 -15.60 -22.16 2.82
C ARG A 159 -16.33 -22.40 1.51
N HIS A 160 -16.65 -23.66 1.23
CA HIS A 160 -17.37 -24.08 0.03
C HIS A 160 -16.72 -23.69 -1.31
N ALA A 161 -15.40 -23.42 -1.33
CA ALA A 161 -14.69 -23.22 -2.58
C ALA A 161 -14.57 -24.55 -3.36
N ALA A 162 -14.75 -24.47 -4.68
CA ALA A 162 -14.62 -25.60 -5.58
C ALA A 162 -13.53 -25.35 -6.64
N CYS A 163 -12.98 -26.44 -7.17
CA CYS A 163 -11.97 -26.38 -8.22
C CYS A 163 -12.59 -25.88 -9.53
N ARG A 164 -12.22 -24.68 -9.94
CA ARG A 164 -12.74 -24.06 -11.15
C ARG A 164 -12.54 -24.92 -12.40
N SER A 165 -11.36 -25.56 -12.53
CA SER A 165 -11.07 -26.43 -13.68
C SER A 165 -12.04 -27.61 -13.76
N CYS A 166 -12.27 -28.32 -12.65
CA CYS A 166 -13.22 -29.46 -12.63
C CYS A 166 -14.65 -28.98 -12.83
N CYS A 167 -15.05 -27.87 -12.23
CA CYS A 167 -16.36 -27.30 -12.44
C CYS A 167 -16.59 -26.95 -13.91
N ASN A 168 -15.61 -26.32 -14.57
CA ASN A 168 -15.70 -26.00 -15.99
C ASN A 168 -15.77 -27.26 -16.87
N GLN A 169 -14.93 -28.24 -16.57
CA GLN A 169 -14.82 -29.45 -17.39
C GLN A 169 -16.02 -30.38 -17.27
N HIS A 170 -16.58 -30.54 -16.07
CA HIS A 170 -17.59 -31.57 -15.80
C HIS A 170 -18.98 -31.05 -15.47
N TYR A 171 -19.10 -29.73 -15.13
CA TYR A 171 -20.36 -29.17 -14.63
C TYR A 171 -20.71 -27.81 -15.28
N GLY A 172 -20.22 -27.54 -16.50
CA GLY A 172 -20.55 -26.34 -17.25
C GLY A 172 -20.17 -25.03 -16.53
N GLY A 173 -19.11 -25.05 -15.72
CA GLY A 173 -18.67 -23.90 -14.93
C GLY A 173 -19.45 -23.65 -13.65
N ARG A 174 -20.44 -24.46 -13.34
CA ARG A 174 -21.25 -24.35 -12.12
C ARG A 174 -20.53 -25.01 -10.95
N TRP A 175 -20.71 -24.44 -9.77
CA TRP A 175 -20.22 -25.04 -8.53
C TRP A 175 -20.82 -26.43 -8.32
N HIS A 176 -19.98 -27.42 -7.91
CA HIS A 176 -20.43 -28.76 -7.61
C HIS A 176 -19.68 -29.34 -6.40
N PRO A 177 -20.37 -30.06 -5.48
CA PRO A 177 -19.74 -30.57 -4.25
C PRO A 177 -18.61 -31.57 -4.51
N SER A 178 -18.66 -32.36 -5.59
CA SER A 178 -17.55 -33.25 -5.97
C SER A 178 -16.24 -32.53 -6.29
N CYS A 179 -16.27 -31.21 -6.53
CA CYS A 179 -15.10 -30.38 -6.82
C CYS A 179 -14.62 -29.56 -5.62
N LEU A 180 -15.19 -29.83 -4.43
CA LEU A 180 -14.79 -29.09 -3.21
C LEU A 180 -13.29 -29.17 -2.96
N LEU A 181 -12.75 -28.05 -2.45
CA LEU A 181 -11.36 -27.93 -2.03
C LEU A 181 -11.24 -28.29 -0.55
N HIS A 182 -10.32 -29.20 -0.24
CA HIS A 182 -9.83 -29.45 1.11
C HIS A 182 -8.59 -28.60 1.36
N TYR A 183 -8.32 -28.27 2.61
CA TYR A 183 -7.19 -27.41 2.96
C TYR A 183 -6.27 -28.12 3.95
N GLU A 184 -5.05 -28.36 3.53
CA GLU A 184 -3.97 -28.90 4.34
C GLU A 184 -3.05 -27.76 4.78
N PRO A 185 -2.57 -27.73 6.04
CA PRO A 185 -1.56 -26.76 6.44
C PRO A 185 -0.27 -26.98 5.64
N VAL A 186 0.43 -25.88 5.33
CA VAL A 186 1.79 -25.95 4.77
C VAL A 186 2.74 -25.83 5.95
N GLU A 187 3.59 -26.82 6.12
CA GLU A 187 4.65 -26.86 7.14
C GLU A 187 5.74 -25.80 6.89
#